data_446106585394b64f75d535e0c43c4ae5
#
_entry.id   446106585394b64f75d535e0c43c4ae5
#
_cell.length_a   1.000
_cell.length_b   1.000
_cell.length_c   1.000
_cell.angle_alpha   90.00
_cell.angle_beta   90.00
_cell.angle_gamma   90.00
#
_symmetry.space_group_name_H-M   'P 1'
#
loop_
_entity.id
_entity.type
_entity.pdbx_description
1 polymer ?
#
loop_
_entity_poly.entity_id
_entity_poly.type
_entity_poly.pdbx_seq_one_letter_code
_entity_poly.pdbx_strand_id
1 'polypeptide(L)'
;MPQRLDRDGHAARRPFGSRGRLGRPALAALAALPAAVPGLVAVVVLLAVLQPAALGVGFLLIVLRQAAPLGIVALGQSLVVLNRSLDLSVGGVIALVNVVLAHRLVADAPVAVSFLAPLVIGGLVGAANGFLVARVRASAVIVTLGMWTVLIGLSYIVSQGAPGGRIHPELAAFAAWRPVGVPTAVLTWAGLTVIAAFVLRSTNYGLATYAAGNAPRAAFLAGLPTARILFLGHVASGLLAGLSGLMLSAYIGTGTLNLGSDLVLASIAATILGGVTFAGGRGSPTGVAAGALLTALIGAVLTILGIGTPGKLVVYGLVIAVAAALAARRTREGM
;
A
#
# COMPACT_ATOMS: atom_id res chain seq x y z
N MET A 1 -27.71 -44.81 -21.15
CA MET A 1 -28.48 -45.37 -19.99
C MET A 1 -29.77 -44.58 -19.86
N PRO A 2 -30.95 -45.15 -20.00
CA PRO A 2 -32.23 -44.44 -19.91
C PRO A 2 -32.57 -44.19 -18.45
N GLN A 3 -33.01 -42.96 -18.17
CA GLN A 3 -33.48 -42.52 -16.83
C GLN A 3 -34.78 -43.28 -16.53
N ARG A 4 -34.84 -43.93 -15.36
CA ARG A 4 -36.10 -44.51 -14.83
C ARG A 4 -36.98 -43.35 -14.37
N LEU A 5 -38.11 -43.17 -15.02
CA LEU A 5 -39.22 -42.33 -14.56
C LEU A 5 -40.09 -43.14 -13.63
N ASP A 6 -40.61 -42.51 -12.53
CA ASP A 6 -41.59 -43.10 -11.65
C ASP A 6 -42.97 -43.09 -12.33
N ARG A 7 -43.87 -43.99 -11.90
CA ARG A 7 -45.17 -44.26 -12.53
C ARG A 7 -46.10 -43.05 -12.70
N ASP A 8 -45.79 -41.93 -12.06
CA ASP A 8 -46.60 -40.70 -12.09
C ASP A 8 -45.94 -39.54 -12.83
N GLY A 9 -44.87 -39.77 -13.60
CA GLY A 9 -44.26 -38.77 -14.50
C GLY A 9 -43.58 -37.59 -13.81
N HIS A 10 -43.37 -37.61 -12.52
CA HIS A 10 -42.68 -36.54 -11.78
C HIS A 10 -41.23 -36.91 -11.51
N ALA A 11 -40.31 -36.01 -11.91
CA ALA A 11 -38.92 -36.14 -11.56
C ALA A 11 -38.75 -36.13 -10.03
N ALA A 12 -38.21 -37.20 -9.47
CA ALA A 12 -37.96 -37.33 -8.04
C ALA A 12 -37.05 -36.18 -7.56
N ARG A 13 -37.61 -35.24 -6.82
CA ARG A 13 -36.83 -34.17 -6.14
C ARG A 13 -35.95 -34.87 -5.09
N ARG A 14 -34.65 -34.92 -5.32
CA ARG A 14 -33.69 -35.32 -4.29
C ARG A 14 -33.81 -34.35 -3.11
N PRO A 15 -34.00 -34.83 -1.87
CA PRO A 15 -33.98 -33.96 -0.71
C PRO A 15 -32.59 -33.38 -0.58
N PHE A 16 -32.51 -32.04 -0.53
CA PHE A 16 -31.31 -31.33 -0.13
C PHE A 16 -30.97 -31.72 1.30
N GLY A 17 -30.10 -32.70 1.45
CA GLY A 17 -29.58 -33.09 2.73
C GLY A 17 -28.76 -31.97 3.34
N SER A 18 -29.39 -31.20 4.23
CA SER A 18 -28.73 -30.30 5.15
C SER A 18 -27.90 -31.13 6.15
N ARG A 19 -26.70 -31.55 5.75
CA ARG A 19 -25.70 -31.99 6.71
C ARG A 19 -25.18 -30.75 7.42
N GLY A 20 -25.79 -30.43 8.55
CA GLY A 20 -25.32 -29.47 9.52
C GLY A 20 -23.89 -29.79 9.94
N ARG A 21 -22.93 -29.03 9.43
CA ARG A 21 -21.59 -28.87 10.03
C ARG A 21 -21.69 -27.76 11.08
N LEU A 22 -22.39 -28.06 12.18
CA LEU A 22 -22.27 -27.32 13.44
C LEU A 22 -20.93 -27.72 14.09
N GLY A 23 -19.91 -26.98 13.81
CA GLY A 23 -18.62 -27.17 14.47
C GLY A 23 -17.47 -26.57 13.69
N ARG A 24 -17.34 -25.23 13.76
CA ARG A 24 -16.10 -24.44 13.64
C ARG A 24 -16.38 -22.97 13.28
N PRO A 25 -17.31 -22.24 13.94
CA PRO A 25 -17.55 -20.83 13.61
C PRO A 25 -16.33 -19.95 13.97
N ALA A 26 -15.60 -20.30 15.04
CA ALA A 26 -14.46 -19.49 15.49
C ALA A 26 -13.23 -19.64 14.58
N LEU A 27 -12.87 -20.85 14.15
CA LEU A 27 -11.74 -21.07 13.24
C LEU A 27 -12.01 -20.55 11.81
N ALA A 28 -13.25 -20.64 11.34
CA ALA A 28 -13.66 -20.08 10.07
C ALA A 28 -13.67 -18.53 10.10
N ALA A 29 -14.07 -17.93 11.20
CA ALA A 29 -14.02 -16.49 11.41
C ALA A 29 -12.57 -15.97 11.47
N LEU A 30 -11.66 -16.67 12.16
CA LEU A 30 -10.22 -16.37 12.17
C LEU A 30 -9.57 -16.51 10.79
N ALA A 31 -9.97 -17.51 10.00
CA ALA A 31 -9.48 -17.70 8.64
C ALA A 31 -10.01 -16.64 7.65
N ALA A 32 -11.09 -15.94 7.99
CA ALA A 32 -11.65 -14.84 7.21
C ALA A 32 -10.99 -13.48 7.49
N LEU A 33 -10.20 -13.37 8.57
CA LEU A 33 -9.47 -12.15 8.90
C LEU A 33 -8.30 -11.94 7.92
N PRO A 34 -7.98 -10.68 7.55
CA PRO A 34 -6.75 -10.38 6.83
C PRO A 34 -5.55 -10.96 7.58
N ALA A 35 -4.57 -11.52 6.85
CA ALA A 35 -3.37 -12.12 7.45
C ALA A 35 -2.61 -11.15 8.38
N ALA A 36 -2.81 -9.84 8.20
CA ALA A 36 -2.26 -8.82 9.07
C ALA A 36 -2.74 -8.95 10.53
N VAL A 37 -3.97 -9.37 10.79
CA VAL A 37 -4.53 -9.40 12.16
C VAL A 37 -3.84 -10.46 13.03
N PRO A 38 -3.81 -11.75 12.65
CA PRO A 38 -3.06 -12.75 13.41
C PRO A 38 -1.54 -12.45 13.43
N GLY A 39 -1.00 -11.87 12.36
CA GLY A 39 0.39 -11.42 12.32
C GLY A 39 0.70 -10.32 13.33
N LEU A 40 -0.18 -9.33 13.50
CA LEU A 40 -0.04 -8.28 14.52
C LEU A 40 -0.02 -8.87 15.93
N VAL A 41 -0.94 -9.79 16.23
CA VAL A 41 -0.96 -10.47 17.54
C VAL A 41 0.35 -11.22 17.77
N ALA A 42 0.81 -11.99 16.80
CA ALA A 42 2.07 -12.76 16.92
C ALA A 42 3.29 -11.85 17.15
N VAL A 43 3.40 -10.73 16.41
CA VAL A 43 4.52 -9.79 16.56
C VAL A 43 4.46 -9.03 17.88
N VAL A 44 3.25 -8.65 18.35
CA VAL A 44 3.09 -8.00 19.68
C VAL A 44 3.47 -8.97 20.80
N VAL A 45 3.07 -10.23 20.73
CA VAL A 45 3.49 -11.28 21.70
C VAL A 45 5.01 -11.47 21.66
N LEU A 46 5.60 -11.53 20.47
CA LEU A 46 7.06 -11.63 20.31
C LEU A 46 7.77 -10.43 20.95
N LEU A 47 7.29 -9.21 20.73
CA LEU A 47 7.82 -8.00 21.37
C LEU A 47 7.68 -8.02 22.90
N ALA A 48 6.54 -8.52 23.40
CA ALA A 48 6.33 -8.66 24.85
C ALA A 48 7.36 -9.61 25.50
N VAL A 49 7.77 -10.64 24.77
CA VAL A 49 8.78 -11.62 25.24
C VAL A 49 10.21 -11.09 25.09
N LEU A 50 10.54 -10.52 23.92
CA LEU A 50 11.91 -10.07 23.62
C LEU A 50 12.28 -8.77 24.35
N GLN A 51 11.35 -7.85 24.44
CA GLN A 51 11.57 -6.53 25.02
C GLN A 51 10.26 -5.94 25.58
N PRO A 52 9.87 -6.28 26.81
CA PRO A 52 8.62 -5.81 27.43
C PRO A 52 8.48 -4.29 27.43
N ALA A 53 9.59 -3.54 27.55
CA ALA A 53 9.61 -2.08 27.46
C ALA A 53 9.11 -1.53 26.10
N ALA A 54 9.16 -2.34 25.05
CA ALA A 54 8.63 -2.00 23.72
C ALA A 54 7.09 -1.94 23.66
N LEU A 55 6.39 -2.41 24.70
CA LEU A 55 4.94 -2.23 24.82
C LEU A 55 4.55 -0.89 25.45
N GLY A 56 5.50 -0.07 25.85
CA GLY A 56 5.26 1.28 26.37
C GLY A 56 4.68 2.22 25.31
N VAL A 57 3.80 3.12 25.73
CA VAL A 57 3.12 4.09 24.83
C VAL A 57 4.12 4.89 23.98
N GLY A 58 5.28 5.27 24.56
CA GLY A 58 6.32 6.00 23.83
C GLY A 58 6.86 5.22 22.62
N PHE A 59 7.17 3.94 22.80
CA PHE A 59 7.65 3.08 21.70
C PHE A 59 6.55 2.86 20.65
N LEU A 60 5.31 2.61 21.07
CA LEU A 60 4.20 2.43 20.15
C LEU A 60 3.96 3.68 19.29
N LEU A 61 4.06 4.87 19.87
CA LEU A 61 3.97 6.13 19.12
C LEU A 61 5.11 6.31 18.11
N ILE A 62 6.33 5.86 18.45
CA ILE A 62 7.46 5.87 17.50
C ILE A 62 7.16 4.92 16.34
N VAL A 63 6.71 3.69 16.60
CA VAL A 63 6.36 2.73 15.57
C VAL A 63 5.22 3.25 14.69
N LEU A 64 4.15 3.79 15.26
CA LEU A 64 3.05 4.40 14.53
C LEU A 64 3.52 5.55 13.63
N ARG A 65 4.42 6.40 14.12
CA ARG A 65 4.99 7.50 13.36
C ARG A 65 5.81 6.99 12.17
N GLN A 66 6.55 5.90 12.31
CA GLN A 66 7.30 5.26 11.22
C GLN A 66 6.37 4.49 10.26
N ALA A 67 5.28 3.90 10.77
CA ALA A 67 4.29 3.20 9.99
C ALA A 67 3.46 4.14 9.10
N ALA A 68 3.26 5.40 9.51
CA ALA A 68 2.37 6.31 8.80
C ALA A 68 2.79 6.61 7.35
N PRO A 69 4.05 7.00 7.03
CA PRO A 69 4.49 7.19 5.66
C PRO A 69 4.37 5.90 4.83
N LEU A 70 4.76 4.75 5.40
CA LEU A 70 4.58 3.45 4.76
C LEU A 70 3.11 3.15 4.48
N GLY A 71 2.23 3.42 5.43
CA GLY A 71 0.79 3.22 5.29
C GLY A 71 0.17 4.10 4.21
N ILE A 72 0.62 5.35 4.09
CA ILE A 72 0.18 6.27 3.02
C ILE A 72 0.57 5.73 1.65
N VAL A 73 1.83 5.30 1.46
CA VAL A 73 2.28 4.69 0.19
C VAL A 73 1.54 3.38 -0.08
N ALA A 74 1.35 2.53 0.94
CA ALA A 74 0.66 1.24 0.79
C ALA A 74 -0.81 1.41 0.38
N LEU A 75 -1.49 2.48 0.83
CA LEU A 75 -2.83 2.82 0.32
C LEU A 75 -2.78 3.11 -1.19
N GLY A 76 -1.82 3.90 -1.68
CA GLY A 76 -1.61 4.14 -3.11
C GLY A 76 -1.33 2.85 -3.87
N GLN A 77 -0.39 2.06 -3.37
CA GLN A 77 -0.03 0.76 -3.93
C GLN A 77 -1.24 -0.18 -4.01
N SER A 78 -2.12 -0.16 -3.00
CA SER A 78 -3.32 -0.99 -2.99
C SER A 78 -4.28 -0.66 -4.13
N LEU A 79 -4.45 0.62 -4.48
CA LEU A 79 -5.32 1.04 -5.59
C LEU A 79 -4.81 0.53 -6.94
N VAL A 80 -3.49 0.48 -7.10
CA VAL A 80 -2.85 -0.02 -8.31
C VAL A 80 -2.92 -1.55 -8.36
N VAL A 81 -2.64 -2.24 -7.23
CA VAL A 81 -2.69 -3.71 -7.13
C VAL A 81 -4.12 -4.23 -7.29
N LEU A 82 -5.14 -3.54 -6.77
CA LEU A 82 -6.54 -3.88 -7.01
C LEU A 82 -6.88 -3.93 -8.51
N ASN A 83 -6.19 -3.13 -9.34
CA ASN A 83 -6.32 -3.12 -10.80
C ASN A 83 -5.30 -4.02 -11.53
N ARG A 84 -4.70 -5.00 -10.84
CA ARG A 84 -3.69 -5.93 -11.38
C ARG A 84 -2.44 -5.23 -11.94
N SER A 85 -2.07 -4.10 -11.36
CA SER A 85 -0.91 -3.32 -11.74
C SER A 85 0.03 -3.16 -10.54
N LEU A 86 1.22 -2.63 -10.77
CA LEU A 86 2.23 -2.33 -9.74
C LEU A 86 2.83 -0.96 -10.00
N ASP A 87 3.16 -0.24 -8.93
CA ASP A 87 3.86 1.04 -9.02
C ASP A 87 5.18 0.98 -8.24
N LEU A 88 6.27 0.74 -8.95
CA LEU A 88 7.60 0.71 -8.37
C LEU A 88 8.24 2.11 -8.30
N SER A 89 7.62 3.13 -8.92
CA SER A 89 8.17 4.49 -8.95
C SER A 89 8.01 5.24 -7.62
N VAL A 90 7.19 4.74 -6.70
CA VAL A 90 6.87 5.40 -5.42
C VAL A 90 8.12 5.78 -4.61
N GLY A 91 9.16 4.94 -4.61
CA GLY A 91 10.43 5.25 -3.94
C GLY A 91 11.18 6.41 -4.61
N GLY A 92 11.16 6.46 -5.95
CA GLY A 92 11.74 7.56 -6.71
C GLY A 92 11.00 8.88 -6.49
N VAL A 93 9.65 8.84 -6.41
CA VAL A 93 8.84 10.01 -6.06
C VAL A 93 9.23 10.55 -4.69
N ILE A 94 9.34 9.69 -3.69
CA ILE A 94 9.74 10.06 -2.32
C ILE A 94 11.14 10.68 -2.30
N ALA A 95 12.11 10.07 -3.00
CA ALA A 95 13.48 10.57 -3.09
C ALA A 95 13.53 11.96 -3.74
N LEU A 96 12.86 12.13 -4.90
CA LEU A 96 12.82 13.42 -5.59
C LEU A 96 12.12 14.49 -4.75
N VAL A 97 11.00 14.16 -4.12
CA VAL A 97 10.28 15.07 -3.22
C VAL A 97 11.19 15.54 -2.09
N ASN A 98 11.94 14.62 -1.46
CA ASN A 98 12.85 14.98 -0.38
C ASN A 98 13.95 15.95 -0.84
N VAL A 99 14.59 15.67 -1.97
CA VAL A 99 15.64 16.53 -2.52
C VAL A 99 15.09 17.90 -2.91
N VAL A 100 13.90 17.96 -3.53
CA VAL A 100 13.25 19.22 -3.93
C VAL A 100 12.87 20.04 -2.70
N LEU A 101 12.30 19.42 -1.67
CA LEU A 101 11.93 20.12 -0.43
C LEU A 101 13.14 20.66 0.35
N ALA A 102 14.28 19.98 0.27
CA ALA A 102 15.53 20.43 0.91
C ALA A 102 16.31 21.46 0.08
N HIS A 103 15.93 21.63 -1.20
CA HIS A 103 16.57 22.60 -2.08
C HIS A 103 16.21 24.03 -1.68
N ARG A 104 17.20 24.95 -1.67
CA ARG A 104 17.04 26.34 -1.21
C ARG A 104 15.85 27.05 -1.84
N LEU A 105 15.62 26.89 -3.15
CA LEU A 105 14.50 27.52 -3.85
C LEU A 105 13.12 27.15 -3.28
N VAL A 106 12.99 26.00 -2.62
CA VAL A 106 11.75 25.54 -2.00
C VAL A 106 11.78 25.78 -0.49
N ALA A 107 12.92 25.54 0.15
CA ALA A 107 13.08 25.72 1.59
C ALA A 107 12.96 27.19 2.04
N ASP A 108 13.31 28.14 1.17
CA ASP A 108 13.24 29.59 1.42
C ASP A 108 11.97 30.23 0.77
N ALA A 109 11.15 29.47 0.04
CA ALA A 109 9.89 29.91 -0.57
C ALA A 109 8.74 29.95 0.48
N PRO A 110 7.60 30.55 0.15
CA PRO A 110 6.41 30.44 1.00
C PRO A 110 6.06 28.97 1.30
N VAL A 111 5.68 28.67 2.53
CA VAL A 111 5.42 27.28 2.99
C VAL A 111 4.41 26.51 2.12
N ALA A 112 3.49 27.23 1.47
CA ALA A 112 2.54 26.64 0.53
C ALA A 112 3.25 25.86 -0.59
N VAL A 113 4.41 26.33 -1.06
CA VAL A 113 5.23 25.63 -2.08
C VAL A 113 5.70 24.29 -1.54
N SER A 114 6.13 24.22 -0.29
CA SER A 114 6.58 22.99 0.36
C SER A 114 5.44 21.94 0.52
N PHE A 115 4.19 22.40 0.66
CA PHE A 115 3.03 21.48 0.68
C PHE A 115 2.56 21.06 -0.72
N LEU A 116 2.62 21.96 -1.69
CA LEU A 116 2.11 21.72 -3.05
C LEU A 116 3.08 20.95 -3.94
N ALA A 117 4.38 21.25 -3.87
CA ALA A 117 5.39 20.62 -4.72
C ALA A 117 5.36 19.08 -4.66
N PRO A 118 5.28 18.41 -3.48
CA PRO A 118 5.15 16.96 -3.40
C PRO A 118 3.93 16.40 -4.12
N LEU A 119 2.80 17.07 -4.02
CA LEU A 119 1.55 16.64 -4.66
C LEU A 119 1.62 16.82 -6.18
N VAL A 120 2.21 17.92 -6.65
CA VAL A 120 2.43 18.17 -8.08
C VAL A 120 3.40 17.13 -8.66
N ILE A 121 4.54 16.89 -8.02
CA ILE A 121 5.51 15.87 -8.45
C ILE A 121 4.86 14.50 -8.50
N GLY A 122 4.23 14.08 -7.40
CA GLY A 122 3.58 12.78 -7.30
C GLY A 122 2.45 12.64 -8.32
N GLY A 123 1.60 13.66 -8.47
CA GLY A 123 0.49 13.68 -9.42
C GLY A 123 0.95 13.57 -10.87
N LEU A 124 1.99 14.32 -11.27
CA LEU A 124 2.56 14.28 -12.62
C LEU A 124 3.18 12.90 -12.93
N VAL A 125 3.96 12.36 -11.99
CA VAL A 125 4.55 11.02 -12.14
C VAL A 125 3.47 9.96 -12.24
N GLY A 126 2.47 10.01 -11.35
CA GLY A 126 1.33 9.09 -11.39
C GLY A 126 0.53 9.20 -12.68
N ALA A 127 0.33 10.41 -13.21
CA ALA A 127 -0.34 10.64 -14.49
C ALA A 127 0.49 10.09 -15.67
N ALA A 128 1.81 10.30 -15.68
CA ALA A 128 2.69 9.75 -16.70
C ALA A 128 2.66 8.21 -16.69
N ASN A 129 2.84 7.58 -15.52
CA ASN A 129 2.75 6.13 -15.36
C ASN A 129 1.36 5.61 -15.79
N GLY A 130 0.30 6.24 -15.29
CA GLY A 130 -1.07 5.86 -15.62
C GLY A 130 -1.39 5.98 -17.11
N PHE A 131 -0.88 7.01 -17.78
CA PHE A 131 -1.02 7.16 -19.23
C PHE A 131 -0.30 6.04 -19.99
N LEU A 132 0.96 5.77 -19.67
CA LEU A 132 1.74 4.74 -20.33
C LEU A 132 1.16 3.33 -20.10
N VAL A 133 0.70 3.05 -18.89
CA VAL A 133 0.15 1.72 -18.55
C VAL A 133 -1.27 1.55 -19.09
N ALA A 134 -2.15 2.54 -18.90
CA ALA A 134 -3.57 2.39 -19.21
C ALA A 134 -3.92 2.70 -20.66
N ARG A 135 -3.22 3.64 -21.32
CA ARG A 135 -3.49 4.06 -22.70
C ARG A 135 -2.55 3.43 -23.69
N VAL A 136 -1.25 3.45 -23.43
CA VAL A 136 -0.23 2.81 -24.29
C VAL A 136 -0.19 1.30 -24.08
N ARG A 137 -0.74 0.80 -22.97
CA ARG A 137 -0.78 -0.63 -22.59
C ARG A 137 0.61 -1.23 -22.38
N ALA A 138 1.55 -0.41 -21.96
CA ALA A 138 2.89 -0.88 -21.60
C ALA A 138 2.87 -1.65 -20.27
N SER A 139 3.84 -2.54 -20.07
CA SER A 139 3.98 -3.26 -18.80
C SER A 139 4.18 -2.31 -17.63
N ALA A 140 3.32 -2.39 -16.61
CA ALA A 140 3.38 -1.52 -15.44
C ALA A 140 4.74 -1.61 -14.73
N VAL A 141 5.29 -2.82 -14.59
CA VAL A 141 6.59 -3.04 -13.94
C VAL A 141 7.70 -2.33 -14.70
N ILE A 142 7.72 -2.45 -16.04
CA ILE A 142 8.76 -1.82 -16.87
C ILE A 142 8.64 -0.30 -16.82
N VAL A 143 7.42 0.23 -16.98
CA VAL A 143 7.15 1.67 -16.94
C VAL A 143 7.56 2.28 -15.60
N THR A 144 7.09 1.70 -14.50
CA THR A 144 7.29 2.29 -13.16
C THR A 144 8.73 2.08 -12.65
N LEU A 145 9.40 1.00 -13.06
CA LEU A 145 10.83 0.81 -12.79
C LEU A 145 11.68 1.79 -13.59
N GLY A 146 11.38 1.98 -14.89
CA GLY A 146 12.02 3.01 -15.70
C GLY A 146 11.80 4.41 -15.13
N MET A 147 10.57 4.72 -14.71
CA MET A 147 10.25 5.98 -14.06
C MET A 147 11.04 6.16 -12.76
N TRP A 148 11.15 5.14 -11.92
CA TRP A 148 12.00 5.19 -10.73
C TRP A 148 13.43 5.58 -11.06
N THR A 149 14.03 4.97 -12.07
CA THR A 149 15.39 5.30 -12.52
C THR A 149 15.50 6.76 -12.98
N VAL A 150 14.51 7.26 -13.74
CA VAL A 150 14.44 8.67 -14.15
C VAL A 150 14.38 9.60 -12.93
N LEU A 151 13.53 9.30 -11.96
CA LEU A 151 13.36 10.13 -10.76
C LEU A 151 14.61 10.15 -9.88
N ILE A 152 15.32 9.02 -9.75
CA ILE A 152 16.62 8.99 -9.07
C ILE A 152 17.63 9.85 -9.84
N GLY A 153 17.70 9.74 -11.17
CA GLY A 153 18.55 10.60 -11.98
C GLY A 153 18.25 12.10 -11.80
N LEU A 154 16.97 12.47 -11.80
CA LEU A 154 16.53 13.84 -11.51
C LEU A 154 16.93 14.29 -10.09
N SER A 155 16.85 13.40 -9.11
CA SER A 155 17.28 13.70 -7.73
C SER A 155 18.78 14.01 -7.66
N TYR A 156 19.61 13.30 -8.43
CA TYR A 156 21.04 13.61 -8.56
C TYR A 156 21.29 14.94 -9.26
N ILE A 157 20.53 15.26 -10.31
CA ILE A 157 20.67 16.55 -11.03
C ILE A 157 20.30 17.71 -10.10
N VAL A 158 19.15 17.64 -9.42
CA VAL A 158 18.66 18.70 -8.53
C VAL A 158 19.61 18.92 -7.34
N SER A 159 20.16 17.82 -6.77
CA SER A 159 21.10 17.89 -5.64
C SER A 159 22.55 18.09 -6.05
N GLN A 160 22.87 18.10 -7.36
CA GLN A 160 24.23 18.10 -7.88
C GLN A 160 25.12 16.98 -7.28
N GLY A 161 24.51 15.82 -6.96
CA GLY A 161 25.16 14.68 -6.32
C GLY A 161 25.51 14.85 -4.84
N ALA A 162 25.28 16.02 -4.27
CA ALA A 162 25.53 16.34 -2.87
C ALA A 162 24.21 16.70 -2.16
N PRO A 163 23.41 15.71 -1.76
CA PRO A 163 22.15 15.99 -1.06
C PRO A 163 22.47 16.66 0.28
N GLY A 164 21.69 17.65 0.61
CA GLY A 164 21.85 18.45 1.81
C GLY A 164 20.75 19.48 1.87
N GLY A 165 21.00 20.58 2.57
CA GLY A 165 20.02 21.63 2.75
C GLY A 165 19.11 21.38 3.95
N ARG A 166 18.07 22.18 4.07
CA ARG A 166 17.12 22.14 5.19
C ARG A 166 15.69 22.11 4.66
N ILE A 167 14.84 21.48 5.40
CA ILE A 167 13.40 21.53 5.14
C ILE A 167 12.82 22.81 5.73
N HIS A 168 11.80 23.37 5.09
CA HIS A 168 11.12 24.59 5.56
C HIS A 168 10.71 24.46 7.03
N PRO A 169 11.01 25.44 7.91
CA PRO A 169 10.80 25.34 9.36
C PRO A 169 9.34 25.03 9.74
N GLU A 170 8.36 25.63 9.06
CA GLU A 170 6.95 25.38 9.33
C GLU A 170 6.53 23.97 8.95
N LEU A 171 7.14 23.36 7.91
CA LEU A 171 6.88 21.99 7.55
C LEU A 171 7.45 21.03 8.60
N ALA A 172 8.63 21.32 9.13
CA ALA A 172 9.22 20.58 10.25
C ALA A 172 8.37 20.73 11.52
N ALA A 173 7.87 21.94 11.82
CA ALA A 173 6.94 22.19 12.92
C ALA A 173 5.63 21.40 12.75
N PHE A 174 5.07 21.35 11.55
CA PHE A 174 3.89 20.53 11.24
C PHE A 174 4.14 19.05 11.52
N ALA A 175 5.30 18.50 11.11
CA ALA A 175 5.65 17.10 11.40
C ALA A 175 5.91 16.82 12.88
N ALA A 176 6.35 17.83 13.63
CA ALA A 176 6.57 17.73 15.08
C ALA A 176 5.28 17.90 15.89
N TRP A 177 4.25 18.51 15.32
CA TRP A 177 2.98 18.76 16.01
C TRP A 177 2.27 17.46 16.38
N ARG A 178 1.72 17.44 17.61
CA ARG A 178 1.06 16.26 18.19
C ARG A 178 -0.28 16.64 18.81
N PRO A 179 -1.31 16.93 18.01
CA PRO A 179 -2.63 17.19 18.55
C PRO A 179 -3.12 15.96 19.33
N VAL A 180 -3.59 16.22 20.57
CA VAL A 180 -4.05 15.14 21.48
C VAL A 180 -2.96 14.08 21.76
N GLY A 181 -1.66 14.44 21.64
CA GLY A 181 -0.54 13.52 21.86
C GLY A 181 -0.22 12.57 20.68
N VAL A 182 -1.00 12.62 19.58
CA VAL A 182 -0.81 11.77 18.40
C VAL A 182 -0.03 12.53 17.32
N PRO A 183 1.03 11.94 16.71
CA PRO A 183 1.76 12.58 15.62
C PRO A 183 0.87 12.90 14.41
N THR A 184 1.05 14.08 13.79
CA THR A 184 0.29 14.50 12.60
C THR A 184 0.36 13.49 11.47
N ALA A 185 1.49 12.84 11.24
CA ALA A 185 1.62 11.80 10.21
C ALA A 185 0.63 10.64 10.43
N VAL A 186 0.40 10.24 11.70
CA VAL A 186 -0.56 9.16 12.04
C VAL A 186 -2.00 9.62 11.76
N LEU A 187 -2.33 10.85 12.13
CA LEU A 187 -3.65 11.41 11.86
C LEU A 187 -3.92 11.55 10.36
N THR A 188 -2.92 11.99 9.61
CA THR A 188 -2.99 12.07 8.14
C THR A 188 -3.23 10.68 7.53
N TRP A 189 -2.45 9.67 7.95
CA TRP A 189 -2.62 8.30 7.51
C TRP A 189 -4.02 7.73 7.86
N ALA A 190 -4.47 7.94 9.08
CA ALA A 190 -5.80 7.51 9.51
C ALA A 190 -6.91 8.17 8.68
N GLY A 191 -6.84 9.49 8.47
CA GLY A 191 -7.78 10.24 7.64
C GLY A 191 -7.81 9.73 6.20
N LEU A 192 -6.63 9.51 5.59
CA LEU A 192 -6.53 8.96 4.23
C LEU A 192 -7.06 7.53 4.15
N THR A 193 -6.87 6.72 5.19
CA THR A 193 -7.45 5.36 5.27
C THR A 193 -8.97 5.41 5.27
N VAL A 194 -9.56 6.33 6.04
CA VAL A 194 -11.01 6.53 6.07
C VAL A 194 -11.53 7.02 4.71
N ILE A 195 -10.87 8.00 4.10
CA ILE A 195 -11.23 8.52 2.77
C ILE A 195 -11.15 7.38 1.73
N ALA A 196 -10.06 6.62 1.70
CA ALA A 196 -9.90 5.51 0.77
C ALA A 196 -10.97 4.43 1.00
N ALA A 197 -11.30 4.12 2.26
CA ALA A 197 -12.35 3.17 2.60
C ALA A 197 -13.72 3.66 2.13
N PHE A 198 -14.02 4.94 2.31
CA PHE A 198 -15.25 5.56 1.82
C PHE A 198 -15.31 5.53 0.29
N VAL A 199 -14.26 5.97 -0.39
CA VAL A 199 -14.19 5.98 -1.86
C VAL A 199 -14.39 4.58 -2.44
N LEU A 200 -13.68 3.58 -1.90
CA LEU A 200 -13.75 2.22 -2.43
C LEU A 200 -15.06 1.50 -2.10
N ARG A 201 -15.74 1.84 -0.99
CA ARG A 201 -16.99 1.17 -0.57
C ARG A 201 -18.24 1.86 -1.06
N SER A 202 -18.22 3.20 -1.22
CA SER A 202 -19.42 4.02 -1.37
C SER A 202 -19.51 4.77 -2.69
N THR A 203 -18.49 4.65 -3.60
CA THR A 203 -18.52 5.36 -4.88
C THR A 203 -18.52 4.40 -6.07
N ASN A 204 -19.04 4.90 -7.21
CA ASN A 204 -19.00 4.15 -8.47
C ASN A 204 -17.58 3.82 -8.91
N TYR A 205 -16.59 4.67 -8.58
CA TYR A 205 -15.17 4.39 -8.84
C TYR A 205 -14.70 3.15 -8.09
N GLY A 206 -15.04 3.04 -6.80
CA GLY A 206 -14.67 1.89 -5.99
C GLY A 206 -15.29 0.59 -6.51
N LEU A 207 -16.59 0.59 -6.78
CA LEU A 207 -17.29 -0.57 -7.34
C LEU A 207 -16.68 -1.00 -8.68
N ALA A 208 -16.40 -0.04 -9.56
CA ALA A 208 -15.77 -0.28 -10.85
C ALA A 208 -14.32 -0.79 -10.71
N THR A 209 -13.56 -0.32 -9.71
CA THR A 209 -12.21 -0.80 -9.40
C THR A 209 -12.23 -2.28 -9.02
N TYR A 210 -13.14 -2.69 -8.12
CA TYR A 210 -13.27 -4.10 -7.75
C TYR A 210 -13.75 -4.96 -8.91
N ALA A 211 -14.71 -4.49 -9.70
CA ALA A 211 -15.20 -5.20 -10.87
C ALA A 211 -14.12 -5.39 -11.94
N ALA A 212 -13.39 -4.31 -12.27
CA ALA A 212 -12.29 -4.34 -13.24
C ALA A 212 -11.14 -5.24 -12.77
N GLY A 213 -10.82 -5.23 -11.48
CA GLY A 213 -9.80 -6.10 -10.90
C GLY A 213 -10.21 -7.57 -10.89
N ASN A 214 -11.45 -7.89 -10.55
CA ASN A 214 -11.91 -9.29 -10.50
C ASN A 214 -12.01 -9.93 -11.91
N ALA A 215 -12.62 -9.23 -12.88
CA ALA A 215 -12.86 -9.75 -14.21
C ALA A 215 -12.68 -8.65 -15.27
N PRO A 216 -11.44 -8.27 -15.65
CA PRO A 216 -11.18 -7.12 -16.52
C PRO A 216 -11.90 -7.19 -17.86
N ARG A 217 -11.96 -8.38 -18.47
CA ARG A 217 -12.62 -8.58 -19.75
C ARG A 217 -14.13 -8.42 -19.64
N ALA A 218 -14.75 -8.99 -18.62
CA ALA A 218 -16.19 -8.84 -18.38
C ALA A 218 -16.55 -7.40 -18.01
N ALA A 219 -15.76 -6.73 -17.20
CA ALA A 219 -15.93 -5.32 -16.86
C ALA A 219 -15.87 -4.42 -18.10
N PHE A 220 -14.90 -4.66 -18.99
CA PHE A 220 -14.79 -3.93 -20.26
C PHE A 220 -16.02 -4.17 -21.17
N LEU A 221 -16.46 -5.42 -21.32
CA LEU A 221 -17.65 -5.78 -22.12
C LEU A 221 -18.94 -5.20 -21.53
N ALA A 222 -19.00 -5.02 -20.20
CA ALA A 222 -20.09 -4.33 -19.50
C ALA A 222 -20.03 -2.79 -19.62
N GLY A 223 -19.08 -2.23 -20.39
CA GLY A 223 -18.96 -0.79 -20.64
C GLY A 223 -18.22 -0.02 -19.55
N LEU A 224 -17.59 -0.67 -18.58
CA LEU A 224 -16.80 0.04 -17.57
C LEU A 224 -15.52 0.63 -18.17
N PRO A 225 -15.15 1.88 -17.84
CA PRO A 225 -13.98 2.55 -18.39
C PRO A 225 -12.68 2.08 -17.70
N THR A 226 -12.31 0.80 -17.90
CA THR A 226 -11.19 0.12 -17.21
C THR A 226 -9.86 0.87 -17.34
N ALA A 227 -9.57 1.46 -18.51
CA ALA A 227 -8.37 2.26 -18.72
C ALA A 227 -8.37 3.54 -17.85
N ARG A 228 -9.52 4.20 -17.69
CA ARG A 228 -9.63 5.40 -16.82
C ARG A 228 -9.49 5.03 -15.35
N ILE A 229 -10.04 3.89 -14.94
CA ILE A 229 -9.92 3.38 -13.56
C ILE A 229 -8.45 3.11 -13.23
N LEU A 230 -7.73 2.42 -14.11
CA LEU A 230 -6.32 2.12 -13.95
C LEU A 230 -5.46 3.40 -13.95
N PHE A 231 -5.75 4.36 -14.86
CA PHE A 231 -5.10 5.67 -14.89
C PHE A 231 -5.24 6.41 -13.54
N LEU A 232 -6.46 6.52 -13.04
CA LEU A 232 -6.73 7.20 -11.76
C LEU A 232 -6.07 6.49 -10.58
N GLY A 233 -5.96 5.15 -10.63
CA GLY A 233 -5.22 4.37 -9.64
C GLY A 233 -3.75 4.78 -9.55
N HIS A 234 -3.07 4.95 -10.70
CA HIS A 234 -1.68 5.42 -10.75
C HIS A 234 -1.54 6.88 -10.31
N VAL A 235 -2.48 7.76 -10.70
CA VAL A 235 -2.48 9.16 -10.24
C VAL A 235 -2.60 9.21 -8.71
N ALA A 236 -3.52 8.46 -8.13
CA ALA A 236 -3.69 8.39 -6.69
C ALA A 236 -2.46 7.80 -5.98
N SER A 237 -1.82 6.77 -6.57
CA SER A 237 -0.56 6.20 -6.05
C SER A 237 0.55 7.25 -6.01
N GLY A 238 0.73 7.99 -7.10
CA GLY A 238 1.73 9.05 -7.18
C GLY A 238 1.48 10.18 -6.18
N LEU A 239 0.23 10.65 -6.05
CA LEU A 239 -0.15 11.68 -5.06
C LEU A 239 0.15 11.21 -3.62
N LEU A 240 -0.20 9.97 -3.28
CA LEU A 240 0.07 9.41 -1.96
C LEU A 240 1.56 9.18 -1.72
N ALA A 241 2.33 8.81 -2.76
CA ALA A 241 3.78 8.75 -2.67
C ALA A 241 4.41 10.13 -2.43
N GLY A 242 3.92 11.17 -3.12
CA GLY A 242 4.33 12.55 -2.88
C GLY A 242 4.04 13.01 -1.45
N LEU A 243 2.85 12.71 -0.94
CA LEU A 243 2.48 13.04 0.44
C LEU A 243 3.30 12.27 1.48
N SER A 244 3.60 10.99 1.22
CA SER A 244 4.52 10.22 2.06
C SER A 244 5.93 10.82 2.07
N GLY A 245 6.43 11.23 0.89
CA GLY A 245 7.70 11.93 0.76
C GLY A 245 7.73 13.23 1.56
N LEU A 246 6.64 14.01 1.54
CA LEU A 246 6.48 15.20 2.37
C LEU A 246 6.62 14.87 3.86
N MET A 247 5.86 13.87 4.35
CA MET A 247 5.87 13.48 5.77
C MET A 247 7.26 13.00 6.22
N LEU A 248 7.93 12.18 5.41
CA LEU A 248 9.28 11.71 5.71
C LEU A 248 10.31 12.84 5.70
N SER A 249 10.25 13.71 4.69
CA SER A 249 11.17 14.85 4.57
C SER A 249 11.02 15.82 5.74
N ALA A 250 9.79 16.13 6.12
CA ALA A 250 9.47 16.97 7.27
C ALA A 250 9.98 16.35 8.59
N TYR A 251 9.99 15.02 8.70
CA TYR A 251 10.50 14.30 9.86
C TYR A 251 12.02 14.28 9.93
N ILE A 252 12.69 14.04 8.79
CA ILE A 252 14.17 13.91 8.72
C ILE A 252 14.83 15.29 8.79
N GLY A 253 14.20 16.33 8.23
CA GLY A 253 14.67 17.71 8.29
C GLY A 253 15.76 18.08 7.28
N THR A 254 16.27 17.13 6.50
CA THR A 254 17.35 17.32 5.53
C THR A 254 17.15 16.51 4.26
N GLY A 255 17.86 16.87 3.19
CA GLY A 255 17.83 16.12 1.93
C GLY A 255 18.72 14.88 1.96
N THR A 256 18.23 13.78 1.37
CA THR A 256 18.98 12.53 1.17
C THR A 256 18.61 11.91 -0.19
N LEU A 257 19.54 11.25 -0.89
CA LEU A 257 19.29 10.69 -2.23
C LEU A 257 18.48 9.39 -2.23
N ASN A 258 18.51 8.64 -1.14
CA ASN A 258 17.95 7.28 -1.09
C ASN A 258 16.70 7.16 -0.20
N LEU A 259 16.08 8.30 0.16
CA LEU A 259 14.88 8.28 0.97
C LEU A 259 13.75 7.55 0.23
N GLY A 260 13.12 6.58 0.89
CA GLY A 260 11.97 5.86 0.33
C GLY A 260 12.30 4.63 -0.51
N SER A 261 13.58 4.32 -0.76
CA SER A 261 13.97 3.13 -1.52
C SER A 261 13.51 1.82 -0.87
N ASP A 262 13.53 1.75 0.44
CA ASP A 262 13.04 0.63 1.26
C ASP A 262 11.50 0.54 1.28
N LEU A 263 10.80 1.67 1.08
CA LEU A 263 9.35 1.71 1.07
C LEU A 263 8.72 1.06 -0.16
N VAL A 264 9.46 0.87 -1.26
CA VAL A 264 8.96 0.20 -2.46
C VAL A 264 8.51 -1.22 -2.12
N LEU A 265 9.40 -2.06 -1.64
CA LEU A 265 9.08 -3.44 -1.27
C LEU A 265 8.21 -3.50 0.00
N ALA A 266 8.47 -2.63 0.98
CA ALA A 266 7.67 -2.57 2.20
C ALA A 266 6.20 -2.24 1.92
N SER A 267 5.89 -1.33 0.99
CA SER A 267 4.51 -0.98 0.63
C SER A 267 3.77 -2.12 -0.08
N ILE A 268 4.47 -2.87 -0.94
CA ILE A 268 3.92 -4.06 -1.58
C ILE A 268 3.64 -5.13 -0.51
N ALA A 269 4.61 -5.41 0.37
CA ALA A 269 4.44 -6.36 1.47
C ALA A 269 3.26 -5.97 2.38
N ALA A 270 3.17 -4.69 2.77
CA ALA A 270 2.08 -4.15 3.58
C ALA A 270 0.71 -4.32 2.90
N THR A 271 0.65 -4.05 1.60
CA THR A 271 -0.56 -4.18 0.78
C THR A 271 -1.05 -5.64 0.76
N ILE A 272 -0.13 -6.60 0.57
CA ILE A 272 -0.47 -8.02 0.49
C ILE A 272 -0.79 -8.59 1.86
N LEU A 273 -0.01 -8.29 2.88
CA LEU A 273 -0.31 -8.67 4.27
C LEU A 273 -1.67 -8.09 4.70
N GLY A 274 -2.04 -6.91 4.20
CA GLY A 274 -3.35 -6.29 4.36
C GLY A 274 -4.49 -6.98 3.63
N GLY A 275 -4.23 -8.06 2.88
CA GLY A 275 -5.24 -8.88 2.22
C GLY A 275 -5.59 -8.44 0.78
N VAL A 276 -4.84 -7.52 0.19
CA VAL A 276 -4.96 -7.21 -1.24
C VAL A 276 -4.27 -8.30 -2.04
N THR A 277 -4.92 -8.83 -3.07
CA THR A 277 -4.37 -9.94 -3.87
C THR A 277 -3.75 -9.42 -5.17
N PHE A 278 -2.64 -10.01 -5.59
CA PHE A 278 -2.04 -9.72 -6.91
C PHE A 278 -2.96 -10.03 -8.10
N ALA A 279 -3.91 -10.95 -7.89
CA ALA A 279 -4.94 -11.24 -8.89
C ALA A 279 -5.92 -10.07 -9.09
N GLY A 280 -5.85 -9.03 -8.26
CA GLY A 280 -6.73 -7.86 -8.29
C GLY A 280 -8.11 -8.10 -7.70
N GLY A 281 -8.90 -7.04 -7.61
CA GLY A 281 -10.32 -7.08 -7.26
C GLY A 281 -10.66 -7.49 -5.83
N ARG A 282 -9.68 -7.72 -4.95
CA ARG A 282 -9.90 -8.12 -3.55
C ARG A 282 -8.95 -7.40 -2.61
N GLY A 283 -9.47 -6.92 -1.50
CA GLY A 283 -8.73 -6.20 -0.46
C GLY A 283 -9.53 -5.04 0.11
N SER A 284 -8.99 -4.39 1.15
CA SER A 284 -9.62 -3.23 1.77
C SER A 284 -8.58 -2.25 2.30
N PRO A 285 -8.84 -0.92 2.29
CA PRO A 285 -7.92 0.07 2.85
C PRO A 285 -7.61 -0.13 4.33
N THR A 286 -8.60 -0.57 5.11
CA THR A 286 -8.42 -0.88 6.54
C THR A 286 -7.51 -2.09 6.74
N GLY A 287 -7.61 -3.10 5.86
CA GLY A 287 -6.69 -4.23 5.85
C GLY A 287 -5.26 -3.77 5.49
N VAL A 288 -5.11 -2.89 4.49
CA VAL A 288 -3.81 -2.31 4.11
C VAL A 288 -3.19 -1.52 5.26
N ALA A 289 -3.98 -0.75 6.00
CA ALA A 289 -3.50 -0.04 7.18
C ALA A 289 -2.99 -1.02 8.26
N ALA A 290 -3.71 -2.11 8.53
CA ALA A 290 -3.24 -3.16 9.43
C ALA A 290 -1.96 -3.84 8.91
N GLY A 291 -1.87 -4.09 7.59
CA GLY A 291 -0.67 -4.62 6.94
C GLY A 291 0.54 -3.69 7.04
N ALA A 292 0.34 -2.38 6.90
CA ALA A 292 1.40 -1.39 7.07
C ALA A 292 1.91 -1.34 8.52
N LEU A 293 1.00 -1.39 9.49
CA LEU A 293 1.38 -1.47 10.90
C LEU A 293 2.16 -2.76 11.19
N LEU A 294 1.70 -3.90 10.69
CA LEU A 294 2.41 -5.18 10.82
C LEU A 294 3.82 -5.11 10.22
N THR A 295 3.94 -4.56 9.00
CA THR A 295 5.24 -4.42 8.32
C THR A 295 6.19 -3.51 9.11
N ALA A 296 5.69 -2.40 9.66
CA ALA A 296 6.47 -1.50 10.50
C ALA A 296 6.91 -2.19 11.81
N LEU A 297 6.04 -2.97 12.46
CA LEU A 297 6.37 -3.73 13.67
C LEU A 297 7.40 -4.82 13.37
N ILE A 298 7.28 -5.54 12.25
CA ILE A 298 8.32 -6.49 11.80
C ILE A 298 9.65 -5.75 11.65
N GLY A 299 9.64 -4.59 10.98
CA GLY A 299 10.83 -3.75 10.84
C GLY A 299 11.44 -3.31 12.17
N ALA A 300 10.60 -3.00 13.17
CA ALA A 300 11.03 -2.65 14.51
C ALA A 300 11.67 -3.84 15.25
N VAL A 301 11.05 -5.03 15.18
CA VAL A 301 11.63 -6.28 15.73
C VAL A 301 13.00 -6.57 15.11
N LEU A 302 13.10 -6.51 13.78
CA LEU A 302 14.37 -6.74 13.09
C LEU A 302 15.45 -5.73 13.54
N THR A 303 15.06 -4.46 13.77
CA THR A 303 16.00 -3.45 14.31
C THR A 303 16.45 -3.80 15.73
N ILE A 304 15.55 -4.24 16.59
CA ILE A 304 15.87 -4.68 17.97
C ILE A 304 16.86 -5.85 17.95
N LEU A 305 16.70 -6.76 16.96
CA LEU A 305 17.60 -7.90 16.76
C LEU A 305 18.93 -7.52 16.07
N GLY A 306 19.20 -6.22 15.85
CA GLY A 306 20.39 -5.74 15.16
C GLY A 306 20.40 -5.95 13.65
N ILE A 307 19.27 -6.31 13.05
CA ILE A 307 19.15 -6.54 11.61
C ILE A 307 18.88 -5.20 10.91
N GLY A 308 19.84 -4.76 10.12
CA GLY A 308 19.78 -3.52 9.35
C GLY A 308 18.84 -3.59 8.13
N THR A 309 18.80 -2.49 7.36
CA THR A 309 17.96 -2.37 6.14
C THR A 309 18.11 -3.52 5.15
N PRO A 310 19.32 -4.07 4.84
CA PRO A 310 19.44 -5.21 3.93
C PRO A 310 18.66 -6.45 4.39
N GLY A 311 18.69 -6.76 5.68
CA GLY A 311 17.92 -7.89 6.21
C GLY A 311 16.41 -7.66 6.18
N LYS A 312 15.94 -6.41 6.37
CA LYS A 312 14.53 -6.07 6.21
C LYS A 312 14.07 -6.30 4.77
N LEU A 313 14.87 -5.93 3.77
CA LEU A 313 14.56 -6.15 2.35
C LEU A 313 14.41 -7.64 2.02
N VAL A 314 15.26 -8.50 2.61
CA VAL A 314 15.14 -9.97 2.47
C VAL A 314 13.79 -10.44 3.02
N VAL A 315 13.41 -10.00 4.22
CA VAL A 315 12.13 -10.40 4.83
C VAL A 315 10.94 -9.93 3.98
N TYR A 316 10.95 -8.68 3.52
CA TYR A 316 9.87 -8.16 2.67
C TYR A 316 9.80 -8.91 1.34
N GLY A 317 10.94 -9.21 0.71
CA GLY A 317 11.00 -10.01 -0.51
C GLY A 317 10.45 -11.42 -0.33
N LEU A 318 10.77 -12.09 0.78
CA LEU A 318 10.23 -13.41 1.13
C LEU A 318 8.70 -13.36 1.35
N VAL A 319 8.20 -12.36 2.06
CA VAL A 319 6.75 -12.16 2.25
C VAL A 319 6.04 -12.04 0.91
N ILE A 320 6.57 -11.22 -0.01
CA ILE A 320 6.01 -11.04 -1.35
C ILE A 320 6.04 -12.34 -2.15
N ALA A 321 7.18 -13.05 -2.14
CA ALA A 321 7.36 -14.29 -2.89
C ALA A 321 6.42 -15.40 -2.40
N VAL A 322 6.30 -15.58 -1.09
CA VAL A 322 5.38 -16.56 -0.48
C VAL A 322 3.93 -16.22 -0.81
N ALA A 323 3.55 -14.95 -0.68
CA ALA A 323 2.19 -14.52 -1.00
C ALA A 323 1.85 -14.74 -2.49
N ALA A 324 2.79 -14.45 -3.40
CA ALA A 324 2.62 -14.69 -4.83
C ALA A 324 2.48 -16.19 -5.14
N ALA A 325 3.29 -17.04 -4.50
CA ALA A 325 3.23 -18.50 -4.66
C ALA A 325 1.89 -19.07 -4.17
N LEU A 326 1.38 -18.59 -3.02
CA LEU A 326 0.09 -19.01 -2.50
C LEU A 326 -1.07 -18.55 -3.38
N ALA A 327 -1.00 -17.34 -3.93
CA ALA A 327 -2.00 -16.83 -4.87
C ALA A 327 -2.04 -17.68 -6.17
N ALA A 328 -0.88 -18.05 -6.70
CA ALA A 328 -0.77 -18.89 -7.90
C ALA A 328 -1.36 -20.30 -7.71
N ARG A 329 -1.21 -20.91 -6.52
CA ARG A 329 -1.82 -22.23 -6.21
C ARG A 329 -3.35 -22.18 -6.21
N ARG A 330 -3.94 -21.16 -5.57
CA ARG A 330 -5.41 -21.00 -5.51
C ARG A 330 -6.04 -20.80 -6.87
N THR A 331 -5.35 -20.19 -7.81
CA THR A 331 -5.83 -20.02 -9.19
C THR A 331 -5.85 -21.34 -9.96
N ARG A 332 -4.93 -22.27 -9.67
CA ARG A 332 -4.88 -23.60 -10.29
C ARG A 332 -5.93 -24.57 -9.75
N GLU A 333 -6.28 -24.46 -8.44
CA GLU A 333 -7.28 -25.32 -7.79
C GLU A 333 -8.72 -24.89 -8.14
N GLY A 334 -8.94 -23.71 -8.68
CA GLY A 334 -10.24 -23.18 -9.11
C GLY A 334 -10.55 -23.35 -10.60
N MET A 335 -9.61 -23.94 -11.37
CA MET A 335 -9.80 -24.37 -12.77
C MET A 335 -10.04 -25.87 -12.84
#